data_bf35a97860c1604384fe10cb3dfc6e71
#
_entry.id   bf35a97860c1604384fe10cb3dfc6e71
#
_cell.length_a   1.000
_cell.length_b   1.000
_cell.length_c   1.000
_cell.angle_alpha   90.00
_cell.angle_beta   90.00
_cell.angle_gamma   90.00
#
_symmetry.space_group_name_H-M   'P 1'
#
loop_
_entity.id
_entity.type
_entity.pdbx_description
1 polymer ?
#
loop_
_entity_poly.entity_id
_entity_poly.type
_entity_poly.pdbx_seq_one_letter_code
_entity_poly.pdbx_strand_id
1 'polypeptide(L)'
;MNPHPSARRSGATALLAALALVAPTVVLANTSHAGWPPDENLVMDKGPAGRANTLRGRPHVHNELLGGYGDDTIYGGEAGDVIWGDYHPTGTPAHQTAVIHAGDGKNFIYSNDTVNYVWTGTNPATVVHAHEGSGVIHCENPGIVVFTSHHALPHYKLRGCRHISFFSVGY
;
A
#
# COMPACT_ATOMS: atom_id res chain seq x y z
N MET A 1 5.60 -93.98 -8.96
CA MET A 1 4.73 -93.01 -9.68
C MET A 1 4.35 -91.94 -8.70
N ASN A 2 5.04 -90.82 -8.75
CA ASN A 2 4.76 -89.69 -7.89
C ASN A 2 4.18 -88.53 -8.72
N PRO A 3 3.07 -87.89 -8.28
CA PRO A 3 2.65 -86.63 -8.87
C PRO A 3 3.30 -85.48 -8.16
N HIS A 4 3.79 -84.52 -8.96
CA HIS A 4 4.34 -83.18 -8.52
C HIS A 4 3.25 -82.29 -7.98
N PRO A 5 3.56 -81.49 -6.94
CA PRO A 5 2.70 -80.37 -6.54
C PRO A 5 3.01 -79.14 -7.34
N SER A 6 1.99 -78.57 -7.91
CA SER A 6 2.01 -77.26 -8.60
C SER A 6 2.14 -76.10 -7.61
N ALA A 7 3.15 -75.27 -7.81
CA ALA A 7 3.36 -74.02 -7.04
C ALA A 7 2.36 -72.93 -7.50
N ARG A 8 1.52 -72.49 -6.59
CA ARG A 8 0.71 -71.27 -6.74
C ARG A 8 1.55 -70.06 -6.53
N ARG A 9 1.70 -69.21 -7.54
CA ARG A 9 2.25 -67.87 -7.42
C ARG A 9 1.16 -66.92 -6.91
N SER A 10 1.32 -66.41 -5.70
CA SER A 10 0.51 -65.31 -5.17
C SER A 10 1.01 -64.00 -5.75
N GLY A 11 0.22 -63.42 -6.61
CA GLY A 11 0.49 -62.03 -7.08
C GLY A 11 0.06 -61.02 -6.03
N ALA A 12 1.00 -60.35 -5.44
CA ALA A 12 0.72 -59.22 -4.57
C ALA A 12 0.48 -57.97 -5.46
N THR A 13 -0.75 -57.54 -5.48
CA THR A 13 -1.14 -56.29 -6.15
C THR A 13 -0.86 -55.15 -5.20
N ALA A 14 0.19 -54.38 -5.49
CA ALA A 14 0.50 -53.16 -4.76
C ALA A 14 -0.46 -52.06 -5.21
N LEU A 15 -1.37 -51.65 -4.35
CA LEU A 15 -2.16 -50.46 -4.53
C LEU A 15 -1.27 -49.22 -4.23
N LEU A 16 -0.89 -48.47 -5.25
CA LEU A 16 -0.30 -47.16 -5.10
C LEU A 16 -1.43 -46.16 -4.81
N ALA A 17 -1.57 -45.79 -3.56
CA ALA A 17 -2.42 -44.67 -3.17
C ALA A 17 -1.73 -43.34 -3.55
N ALA A 18 -2.19 -42.69 -4.60
CA ALA A 18 -1.77 -41.36 -4.97
C ALA A 18 -2.36 -40.35 -3.96
N LEU A 19 -1.56 -39.87 -3.05
CA LEU A 19 -1.90 -38.75 -2.16
C LEU A 19 -1.86 -37.45 -2.99
N ALA A 20 -3.03 -36.98 -3.42
CA ALA A 20 -3.13 -35.65 -4.02
C ALA A 20 -2.93 -34.61 -2.92
N LEU A 21 -1.76 -33.96 -2.90
CA LEU A 21 -1.54 -32.77 -2.10
C LEU A 21 -2.39 -31.65 -2.69
N VAL A 22 -3.51 -31.35 -2.06
CA VAL A 22 -4.25 -30.12 -2.29
C VAL A 22 -3.50 -29.02 -1.57
N ALA A 23 -2.67 -28.29 -2.31
CA ALA A 23 -2.07 -27.07 -1.80
C ALA A 23 -3.21 -26.08 -1.48
N PRO A 24 -3.26 -25.48 -0.29
CA PRO A 24 -4.22 -24.43 -0.01
C PRO A 24 -3.92 -23.27 -0.94
N THR A 25 -4.83 -22.99 -1.87
CA THR A 25 -4.83 -21.73 -2.61
C THR A 25 -5.13 -20.64 -1.59
N VAL A 26 -4.10 -19.91 -1.17
CA VAL A 26 -4.27 -18.66 -0.42
C VAL A 26 -4.92 -17.68 -1.39
N VAL A 27 -6.23 -17.51 -1.26
CA VAL A 27 -6.92 -16.40 -1.91
C VAL A 27 -6.46 -15.15 -1.19
N LEU A 28 -5.47 -14.47 -1.76
CA LEU A 28 -5.09 -13.13 -1.32
C LEU A 28 -6.32 -12.26 -1.57
N ALA A 29 -6.86 -11.69 -0.49
CA ALA A 29 -7.93 -10.71 -0.61
C ALA A 29 -7.41 -9.58 -1.50
N ASN A 30 -8.12 -9.33 -2.60
CA ASN A 30 -7.83 -8.15 -3.41
C ASN A 30 -7.93 -6.93 -2.51
N THR A 31 -6.82 -6.19 -2.41
CA THR A 31 -6.82 -4.88 -1.79
C THR A 31 -7.75 -3.95 -2.56
N SER A 32 -8.23 -2.93 -1.92
CA SER A 32 -9.24 -2.01 -2.45
C SER A 32 -8.82 -1.25 -3.72
N HIS A 33 -7.56 -1.33 -4.11
CA HIS A 33 -7.02 -0.67 -5.29
C HIS A 33 -6.85 -1.67 -6.44
N ALA A 34 -7.83 -1.69 -7.34
CA ALA A 34 -7.77 -2.51 -8.55
C ALA A 34 -6.50 -2.20 -9.36
N GLY A 35 -5.62 -3.16 -9.50
CA GLY A 35 -4.38 -3.06 -10.25
C GLY A 35 -3.11 -2.85 -9.41
N TRP A 36 -3.22 -2.74 -8.09
CA TRP A 36 -2.06 -2.75 -7.22
C TRP A 36 -1.51 -4.19 -7.08
N PRO A 37 -0.18 -4.37 -6.89
CA PRO A 37 0.42 -5.70 -6.83
C PRO A 37 -0.20 -6.59 -5.75
N PRO A 38 -0.39 -7.89 -6.02
CA PRO A 38 -1.02 -8.81 -5.07
C PRO A 38 -0.18 -9.10 -3.81
N ASP A 39 1.07 -8.67 -3.79
CA ASP A 39 2.01 -8.79 -2.67
C ASP A 39 2.08 -7.54 -1.78
N GLU A 40 1.13 -6.63 -1.95
CA GLU A 40 1.02 -5.42 -1.18
C GLU A 40 0.91 -5.69 0.34
N ASN A 41 1.68 -4.93 1.11
CA ASN A 41 1.65 -4.97 2.57
C ASN A 41 0.73 -3.87 3.09
N LEU A 42 -0.45 -4.24 3.55
CA LEU A 42 -1.39 -3.30 4.15
C LEU A 42 -1.04 -3.00 5.61
N VAL A 43 -0.79 -1.73 5.90
CA VAL A 43 -0.62 -1.20 7.25
C VAL A 43 -1.67 -0.12 7.48
N MET A 44 -2.59 -0.40 8.38
CA MET A 44 -3.69 0.51 8.70
C MET A 44 -3.66 0.85 10.18
N ASP A 45 -3.95 2.11 10.51
CA ASP A 45 -4.27 2.43 11.88
C ASP A 45 -5.53 1.69 12.34
N LYS A 46 -5.43 0.99 13.47
CA LYS A 46 -6.52 0.23 14.10
C LYS A 46 -6.88 0.78 15.46
N GLY A 47 -6.31 1.93 15.82
CA GLY A 47 -6.52 2.55 17.11
C GLY A 47 -7.88 3.26 17.21
N PRO A 48 -8.25 3.72 18.41
CA PRO A 48 -9.39 4.60 18.56
C PRO A 48 -9.16 5.91 17.83
N ALA A 49 -10.22 6.46 17.24
CA ALA A 49 -10.19 7.73 16.51
C ALA A 49 -9.48 8.84 17.32
N GLY A 50 -8.62 9.59 16.63
CA GLY A 50 -7.87 10.70 17.24
C GLY A 50 -6.58 10.33 17.97
N ARG A 51 -6.16 9.08 17.92
CA ARG A 51 -4.87 8.66 18.45
C ARG A 51 -3.78 8.90 17.43
N ALA A 52 -2.69 9.52 17.86
CA ALA A 52 -1.48 9.64 17.06
C ALA A 52 -0.80 8.27 16.87
N ASN A 53 -0.42 7.95 15.64
CA ASN A 53 0.20 6.67 15.29
C ASN A 53 1.49 6.87 14.50
N THR A 54 2.28 5.79 14.43
CA THR A 54 3.42 5.71 13.53
C THR A 54 3.27 4.45 12.68
N LEU A 55 3.03 4.65 11.38
CA LEU A 55 2.96 3.58 10.39
C LEU A 55 4.31 3.44 9.70
N ARG A 56 4.74 2.19 9.49
CA ARG A 56 5.98 1.89 8.78
C ARG A 56 5.74 0.80 7.76
N GLY A 57 6.03 1.12 6.50
CA GLY A 57 6.08 0.16 5.42
C GLY A 57 7.28 -0.78 5.54
N ARG A 58 7.20 -1.91 4.88
CA ARG A 58 8.35 -2.81 4.71
C ARG A 58 9.26 -2.27 3.60
N PRO A 59 10.59 -2.37 3.73
CA PRO A 59 11.51 -1.69 2.83
C PRO A 59 11.42 -2.08 1.36
N HIS A 60 11.26 -3.35 1.04
CA HIS A 60 11.41 -3.88 -0.32
C HIS A 60 10.14 -4.48 -0.91
N VAL A 61 8.98 -4.12 -0.37
CA VAL A 61 7.68 -4.53 -0.87
C VAL A 61 6.79 -3.31 -1.06
N HIS A 62 5.82 -3.41 -1.95
CA HIS A 62 4.79 -2.39 -2.07
C HIS A 62 3.95 -2.36 -0.80
N ASN A 63 3.68 -1.16 -0.30
CA ASN A 63 2.85 -0.98 0.87
C ASN A 63 1.62 -0.13 0.53
N GLU A 64 0.52 -0.43 1.20
CA GLU A 64 -0.60 0.48 1.36
C GLU A 64 -0.62 0.94 2.82
N LEU A 65 -0.36 2.22 3.05
CA LEU A 65 -0.22 2.82 4.37
C LEU A 65 -1.39 3.77 4.58
N LEU A 66 -2.28 3.38 5.45
CA LEU A 66 -3.52 4.09 5.72
C LEU A 66 -3.43 4.71 7.11
N GLY A 67 -3.11 5.99 7.19
CA GLY A 67 -3.31 6.82 8.37
C GLY A 67 -4.78 6.80 8.74
N GLY A 68 -5.10 7.16 9.90
CA GLY A 68 -6.47 7.20 10.36
C GLY A 68 -6.80 8.58 10.90
N TYR A 69 -7.67 8.62 11.89
CA TYR A 69 -7.88 9.83 12.65
C TYR A 69 -6.75 10.01 13.65
N GLY A 70 -6.15 11.18 13.68
CA GLY A 70 -5.12 11.55 14.64
C GLY A 70 -3.92 12.19 13.99
N ASP A 71 -2.94 12.54 14.81
CA ASP A 71 -1.67 13.08 14.31
C ASP A 71 -0.75 11.90 13.97
N ASP A 72 -0.65 11.58 12.68
CA ASP A 72 0.06 10.40 12.21
C ASP A 72 1.43 10.71 11.63
N THR A 73 2.37 9.79 11.83
CA THR A 73 3.66 9.80 11.14
C THR A 73 3.80 8.53 10.32
N ILE A 74 3.97 8.69 9.01
CA ILE A 74 3.97 7.59 8.05
C ILE A 74 5.32 7.52 7.35
N TYR A 75 5.94 6.34 7.38
CA TYR A 75 7.18 6.06 6.67
C TYR A 75 6.93 4.98 5.63
N GLY A 76 7.08 5.31 4.36
CA GLY A 76 7.06 4.36 3.26
C GLY A 76 8.31 3.50 3.17
N GLY A 77 8.35 2.65 2.16
CA GLY A 77 9.47 1.78 1.83
C GLY A 77 10.30 2.28 0.65
N GLU A 78 10.99 1.37 0.01
CA GLU A 78 11.84 1.63 -1.16
C GLU A 78 11.20 1.14 -2.48
N ALA A 79 10.18 0.29 -2.39
CA ALA A 79 9.58 -0.35 -3.57
C ALA A 79 8.46 0.45 -4.21
N GLY A 80 7.97 1.46 -3.57
CA GLY A 80 6.84 2.30 -3.99
C GLY A 80 5.55 1.92 -3.28
N ASP A 81 4.88 2.96 -2.80
CA ASP A 81 3.80 2.80 -1.85
C ASP A 81 2.57 3.63 -2.24
N VAL A 82 1.41 3.21 -1.77
CA VAL A 82 0.20 4.05 -1.68
C VAL A 82 0.08 4.54 -0.26
N ILE A 83 0.06 5.84 -0.08
CA ILE A 83 0.07 6.47 1.23
C ILE A 83 -1.11 7.44 1.34
N TRP A 84 -1.94 7.22 2.35
CA TRP A 84 -3.04 8.11 2.71
C TRP A 84 -2.72 8.73 4.06
N GLY A 85 -2.62 10.05 4.10
CA GLY A 85 -2.44 10.79 5.37
C GLY A 85 -3.60 10.52 6.31
N ASP A 86 -4.80 10.81 5.82
CA ASP A 86 -6.07 10.57 6.51
C ASP A 86 -6.90 9.60 5.70
N TYR A 87 -6.88 8.34 6.05
CA TYR A 87 -7.81 7.37 5.49
C TYR A 87 -8.80 6.93 6.57
N HIS A 88 -10.07 7.17 6.30
CA HIS A 88 -11.15 6.69 7.17
C HIS A 88 -12.36 6.27 6.34
N PRO A 89 -12.96 5.14 6.62
CA PRO A 89 -14.13 4.66 5.87
C PRO A 89 -15.41 5.42 6.20
N THR A 90 -15.46 6.15 7.29
CA THR A 90 -16.66 6.86 7.76
C THR A 90 -16.34 8.13 8.53
N GLY A 91 -17.07 9.20 8.26
CA GLY A 91 -17.04 10.43 9.04
C GLY A 91 -16.13 11.53 8.48
N THR A 92 -16.16 12.68 9.11
CA THR A 92 -15.30 13.82 8.78
C THR A 92 -14.12 13.86 9.72
N PRO A 93 -12.88 13.94 9.21
CA PRO A 93 -11.70 14.04 10.06
C PRO A 93 -11.76 15.32 10.90
N ALA A 94 -11.30 15.21 12.15
CA ALA A 94 -11.00 16.37 12.95
C ALA A 94 -9.74 17.06 12.38
N HIS A 95 -9.41 18.26 12.87
CA HIS A 95 -8.14 18.90 12.54
C HIS A 95 -6.99 18.05 13.08
N GLN A 96 -6.21 17.50 12.19
CA GLN A 96 -5.11 16.59 12.51
C GLN A 96 -3.94 16.81 11.56
N THR A 97 -2.79 16.27 11.90
CA THR A 97 -1.54 16.47 11.18
C THR A 97 -1.01 15.13 10.69
N ALA A 98 -0.80 15.01 9.39
CA ALA A 98 -0.06 13.88 8.82
C ALA A 98 1.37 14.30 8.46
N VAL A 99 2.36 13.55 8.96
CA VAL A 99 3.78 13.67 8.60
C VAL A 99 4.15 12.46 7.76
N ILE A 100 4.45 12.68 6.48
CA ILE A 100 4.67 11.61 5.52
C ILE A 100 6.10 11.67 4.98
N HIS A 101 6.85 10.59 5.21
CA HIS A 101 8.13 10.31 4.58
C HIS A 101 7.93 9.13 3.63
N ALA A 102 7.75 9.41 2.34
CA ALA A 102 7.27 8.40 1.40
C ALA A 102 8.34 7.36 1.01
N GLY A 103 9.64 7.67 1.21
CA GLY A 103 10.73 6.80 0.76
C GLY A 103 11.01 6.92 -0.73
N ASP A 104 12.00 6.18 -1.24
CA ASP A 104 12.56 6.39 -2.58
C ASP A 104 11.83 5.66 -3.72
N GLY A 105 10.82 4.87 -3.43
CA GLY A 105 10.01 4.18 -4.42
C GLY A 105 9.11 5.10 -5.24
N LYS A 106 8.45 4.54 -6.26
CA LYS A 106 7.38 5.24 -6.98
C LYS A 106 6.14 5.29 -6.09
N ASN A 107 5.89 6.44 -5.48
CA ASN A 107 4.83 6.59 -4.49
C ASN A 107 3.59 7.30 -5.05
N PHE A 108 2.44 6.92 -4.54
CA PHE A 108 1.16 7.60 -4.71
C PHE A 108 0.73 8.12 -3.33
N ILE A 109 0.78 9.44 -3.15
CA ILE A 109 0.56 10.09 -1.86
C ILE A 109 -0.72 10.89 -1.92
N TYR A 110 -1.63 10.64 -1.00
CA TYR A 110 -2.90 11.35 -0.86
C TYR A 110 -2.87 12.19 0.41
N SER A 111 -2.83 13.51 0.21
CA SER A 111 -2.96 14.52 1.25
C SER A 111 -4.42 14.98 1.30
N ASN A 112 -5.12 14.65 2.38
CA ASN A 112 -6.55 14.88 2.52
C ASN A 112 -6.86 16.16 3.34
N ASP A 113 -8.03 16.21 4.01
CA ASP A 113 -8.57 17.38 4.71
C ASP A 113 -7.84 17.73 6.02
N THR A 114 -6.52 17.66 6.05
CA THR A 114 -5.70 17.84 7.25
C THR A 114 -4.51 18.75 6.97
N VAL A 115 -3.65 18.94 7.96
CA VAL A 115 -2.35 19.57 7.78
C VAL A 115 -1.33 18.50 7.42
N ASN A 116 -0.71 18.63 6.26
CA ASN A 116 0.21 17.63 5.74
C ASN A 116 1.63 18.18 5.62
N TYR A 117 2.59 17.42 6.13
CA TYR A 117 4.01 17.62 5.90
C TYR A 117 4.55 16.42 5.14
N VAL A 118 4.85 16.60 3.85
CA VAL A 118 5.18 15.52 2.95
C VAL A 118 6.60 15.64 2.44
N TRP A 119 7.38 14.57 2.57
CA TRP A 119 8.66 14.34 1.90
C TRP A 119 8.46 13.18 0.92
N THR A 120 8.62 13.48 -0.36
CA THR A 120 8.18 12.59 -1.43
C THR A 120 9.15 11.46 -1.77
N GLY A 121 10.39 11.54 -1.27
CA GLY A 121 11.48 10.72 -1.77
C GLY A 121 11.99 11.17 -3.15
N THR A 122 12.98 10.48 -3.65
CA THR A 122 13.77 10.91 -4.82
C THR A 122 13.26 10.40 -6.17
N ASN A 123 12.26 9.52 -6.20
CA ASN A 123 11.75 8.92 -7.43
C ASN A 123 10.94 9.93 -8.25
N PRO A 124 11.33 10.22 -9.51
CA PRO A 124 10.64 11.20 -10.35
C PRO A 124 9.22 10.81 -10.77
N ALA A 125 8.86 9.52 -10.65
CA ALA A 125 7.54 9.03 -10.98
C ALA A 125 6.57 9.04 -9.78
N THR A 126 7.00 9.55 -8.63
CA THR A 126 6.12 9.79 -7.48
C THR A 126 5.10 10.88 -7.80
N VAL A 127 3.87 10.68 -7.34
CA VAL A 127 2.80 11.67 -7.48
C VAL A 127 2.19 12.00 -6.11
N VAL A 128 1.77 13.24 -5.94
CA VAL A 128 1.10 13.73 -4.74
C VAL A 128 -0.27 14.28 -5.12
N HIS A 129 -1.31 13.79 -4.48
CA HIS A 129 -2.66 14.31 -4.59
C HIS A 129 -2.95 15.21 -3.39
N ALA A 130 -3.04 16.51 -3.63
CA ALA A 130 -3.25 17.55 -2.63
C ALA A 130 -4.43 18.43 -3.06
N HIS A 131 -5.61 17.82 -3.21
CA HIS A 131 -6.80 18.53 -3.68
C HIS A 131 -7.50 19.34 -2.60
N GLU A 132 -7.26 18.98 -1.35
CA GLU A 132 -7.82 19.62 -0.16
C GLU A 132 -6.73 19.70 0.94
N GLY A 133 -7.08 20.28 2.09
CA GLY A 133 -6.15 20.42 3.21
C GLY A 133 -5.13 21.55 3.04
N SER A 134 -4.06 21.44 3.80
CA SER A 134 -3.00 22.47 3.85
C SER A 134 -1.65 21.85 4.23
N GLY A 135 -0.58 22.65 4.19
CA GLY A 135 0.69 22.21 4.74
C GLY A 135 1.91 22.47 3.86
N VAL A 136 2.87 21.56 3.89
CA VAL A 136 4.13 21.69 3.16
C VAL A 136 4.42 20.41 2.40
N ILE A 137 4.71 20.52 1.10
CA ILE A 137 5.15 19.42 0.27
C ILE A 137 6.57 19.69 -0.19
N HIS A 138 7.49 18.81 0.18
CA HIS A 138 8.86 18.79 -0.29
C HIS A 138 9.00 17.77 -1.41
N CYS A 139 9.14 18.24 -2.65
CA CYS A 139 9.49 17.40 -3.79
C CYS A 139 11.01 17.28 -3.84
N GLU A 140 11.51 16.08 -3.50
CA GLU A 140 12.95 15.80 -3.47
C GLU A 140 13.50 15.46 -4.87
N ASN A 141 12.60 15.37 -5.87
CA ASN A 141 12.95 15.28 -7.27
C ASN A 141 12.10 16.25 -8.11
N PRO A 142 12.69 16.97 -9.05
CA PRO A 142 11.95 17.93 -9.88
C PRO A 142 10.93 17.29 -10.83
N GLY A 143 11.02 15.99 -11.10
CA GLY A 143 10.06 15.25 -11.94
C GLY A 143 8.74 14.90 -11.25
N ILE A 144 8.67 15.06 -9.94
CA ILE A 144 7.48 14.74 -9.16
C ILE A 144 6.33 15.66 -9.53
N VAL A 145 5.14 15.08 -9.69
CA VAL A 145 3.92 15.82 -10.04
C VAL A 145 3.04 15.98 -8.80
N VAL A 146 2.62 17.21 -8.55
CA VAL A 146 1.62 17.53 -7.54
C VAL A 146 0.29 17.82 -8.25
N PHE A 147 -0.69 16.94 -8.05
CA PHE A 147 -2.07 17.16 -8.45
C PHE A 147 -2.79 17.93 -7.34
N THR A 148 -3.38 19.06 -7.70
CA THR A 148 -4.03 19.94 -6.73
C THR A 148 -5.24 20.61 -7.34
N SER A 149 -6.00 21.34 -6.52
CA SER A 149 -7.08 22.22 -6.99
C SER A 149 -6.68 23.69 -6.87
N HIS A 150 -7.37 24.55 -7.62
CA HIS A 150 -7.19 26.02 -7.45
C HIS A 150 -7.54 26.49 -6.04
N HIS A 151 -8.42 25.74 -5.36
CA HIS A 151 -8.79 26.02 -3.97
C HIS A 151 -7.70 25.61 -2.99
N ALA A 152 -7.11 24.42 -3.15
CA ALA A 152 -6.14 23.88 -2.22
C ALA A 152 -4.73 24.49 -2.38
N LEU A 153 -4.33 24.83 -3.62
CA LEU A 153 -2.98 25.31 -3.90
C LEU A 153 -2.51 26.46 -2.99
N PRO A 154 -3.32 27.49 -2.69
CA PRO A 154 -2.89 28.58 -1.81
C PRO A 154 -2.60 28.16 -0.35
N HIS A 155 -3.11 27.01 0.07
CA HIS A 155 -2.93 26.47 1.42
C HIS A 155 -1.68 25.57 1.55
N TYR A 156 -1.03 25.25 0.42
CA TYR A 156 0.18 24.44 0.43
C TYR A 156 1.42 25.28 0.10
N LYS A 157 2.48 25.06 0.90
CA LYS A 157 3.81 25.55 0.57
C LYS A 157 4.58 24.47 -0.17
N LEU A 158 4.71 24.63 -1.47
CA LEU A 158 5.44 23.70 -2.32
C LEU A 158 6.94 24.03 -2.34
N ARG A 159 7.79 23.09 -2.03
CA ARG A 159 9.24 23.22 -2.02
C ARG A 159 9.88 22.23 -2.99
N GLY A 160 10.63 22.72 -3.96
CA GLY A 160 11.26 21.87 -4.98
C GLY A 160 10.31 21.32 -6.05
N CYS A 161 8.99 21.47 -5.88
CA CYS A 161 7.98 20.99 -6.81
C CYS A 161 7.93 21.88 -8.07
N ARG A 162 8.13 21.28 -9.24
CA ARG A 162 8.15 22.02 -10.53
C ARG A 162 6.94 21.71 -11.40
N HIS A 163 6.32 20.55 -11.20
CA HIS A 163 5.18 20.10 -11.99
C HIS A 163 3.93 20.10 -11.13
N ILE A 164 3.05 21.06 -11.42
CA ILE A 164 1.75 21.21 -10.75
C ILE A 164 0.68 20.96 -11.79
N SER A 165 -0.27 20.10 -11.49
CA SER A 165 -1.38 19.75 -12.37
C SER A 165 -2.71 20.03 -11.67
N PHE A 166 -3.65 20.63 -12.40
CA PHE A 166 -5.02 20.85 -11.94
C PHE A 166 -5.99 19.81 -12.49
N PHE A 167 -5.49 18.82 -13.21
CA PHE A 167 -6.31 17.70 -13.63
C PHE A 167 -6.52 16.77 -12.44
N SER A 168 -7.79 16.50 -12.11
CA SER A 168 -8.07 15.33 -11.28
C SER A 168 -7.80 14.09 -12.13
N VAL A 169 -6.83 13.28 -11.77
CA VAL A 169 -6.79 11.92 -12.29
C VAL A 169 -8.02 11.26 -11.71
N GLY A 170 -8.97 10.91 -12.56
CA GLY A 170 -10.26 10.38 -12.09
C GLY A 170 -10.07 9.19 -11.15
N TYR A 171 -10.87 9.21 -10.12
CA TYR A 171 -11.08 8.08 -9.23
C TYR A 171 -11.87 7.01 -9.95
#